data_8162a4d13ea6cbc1dc69fa7d489f78a4
#
_entry.id   8162a4d13ea6cbc1dc69fa7d489f78a4
#
_cell.length_a   1.000
_cell.length_b   1.000
_cell.length_c   1.000
_cell.angle_alpha   90.00
_cell.angle_beta   90.00
_cell.angle_gamma   90.00
#
_symmetry.space_group_name_H-M   'P 1'
#
loop_
_entity.id
_entity.type
_entity.pdbx_description
1 polymer ?
#
loop_
_entity_poly.entity_id
_entity_poly.type
_entity_poly.pdbx_seq_one_letter_code
_entity_poly.pdbx_strand_id
1 'polypeptide(L)'
;MKITPEDTRWPKRLEGLKGMPPCLYVRGEIPDEEEKTIAIVGARMCSQYGKQQAFRFAKEMARAGVSVVSGMALGVDGYAHAGALEGGGRTYAVLGCGLDICYPEKNRRLYEEIPKRGGLITEFSSGSKPLGKHFPLRNRIISALADLVLVVEARAKSGSLITADFALEQGKDVYALPGRVGDALSEGCNLLIAQGAGLALSPGMLLEIMGAGKGLNESSGKNTKMGLATDRDLVYSCVDLQPKELHRILEEAALPVDRTMEILLQLQMEGKVLEVFRNCYMKYQ
;
A
#
# COMPACT_ATOMS: atom_id res chain seq x y z
N MET A 1 -14.12 22.09 9.88
CA MET A 1 -15.29 21.96 10.78
C MET A 1 -14.92 21.13 12.01
N LYS A 2 -15.66 21.26 13.10
CA LYS A 2 -15.56 20.37 14.27
C LYS A 2 -16.78 19.45 14.28
N ILE A 3 -16.60 18.17 14.49
CA ILE A 3 -17.66 17.16 14.62
C ILE A 3 -17.53 16.39 15.94
N THR A 4 -18.64 15.97 16.51
CA THR A 4 -18.72 15.22 17.77
C THR A 4 -19.57 13.96 17.56
N PRO A 5 -19.58 13.00 18.49
CA PRO A 5 -20.37 11.78 18.36
C PRO A 5 -21.88 12.00 18.13
N GLU A 6 -22.42 13.16 18.50
CA GLU A 6 -23.82 13.52 18.27
C GLU A 6 -24.09 14.08 16.87
N ASP A 7 -23.03 14.40 16.09
CA ASP A 7 -23.13 14.88 14.72
C ASP A 7 -23.42 13.71 13.77
N THR A 8 -24.36 13.86 12.85
CA THR A 8 -24.71 12.84 11.84
C THR A 8 -23.54 12.46 10.93
N ARG A 9 -22.53 13.31 10.84
CA ARG A 9 -21.28 13.07 10.06
C ARG A 9 -20.23 12.33 10.87
N TRP A 10 -20.48 11.99 12.15
CA TRP A 10 -19.54 11.22 12.94
C TRP A 10 -19.35 9.82 12.32
N PRO A 11 -18.10 9.37 12.07
CA PRO A 11 -17.90 8.05 11.49
C PRO A 11 -18.35 6.96 12.47
N LYS A 12 -19.36 6.18 12.11
CA LYS A 12 -19.82 5.05 12.93
C LYS A 12 -18.72 4.03 13.21
N ARG A 13 -17.72 3.96 12.32
CA ARG A 13 -16.51 3.14 12.50
C ARG A 13 -15.73 3.46 13.78
N LEU A 14 -15.95 4.63 14.38
CA LEU A 14 -15.34 5.04 15.64
C LEU A 14 -16.22 4.71 16.86
N GLU A 15 -17.49 4.37 16.65
CA GLU A 15 -18.43 4.11 17.74
C GLU A 15 -18.07 2.82 18.48
N GLY A 16 -18.21 2.85 19.80
CA GLY A 16 -17.92 1.68 20.66
C GLY A 16 -16.43 1.34 20.83
N LEU A 17 -15.53 1.98 20.08
CA LEU A 17 -14.09 1.75 20.23
C LEU A 17 -13.54 2.52 21.43
N LYS A 18 -12.74 1.82 22.26
CA LYS A 18 -12.12 2.43 23.45
C LYS A 18 -11.11 3.51 23.05
N GLY A 19 -11.11 4.59 23.82
CA GLY A 19 -10.09 5.64 23.68
C GLY A 19 -10.26 6.54 22.47
N MET A 20 -11.39 6.51 21.74
CA MET A 20 -11.66 7.45 20.65
C MET A 20 -11.81 8.89 21.16
N PRO A 21 -11.47 9.90 20.34
CA PRO A 21 -11.53 11.28 20.78
C PRO A 21 -12.97 11.77 20.93
N PRO A 22 -13.23 12.76 21.81
CA PRO A 22 -14.56 13.32 21.99
C PRO A 22 -14.99 14.22 20.82
N CYS A 23 -14.08 14.59 19.96
CA CYS A 23 -14.36 15.34 18.73
C CYS A 23 -13.25 15.19 17.71
N LEU A 24 -13.59 15.42 16.45
CA LEU A 24 -12.64 15.53 15.34
C LEU A 24 -12.75 16.90 14.69
N TYR A 25 -11.62 17.44 14.29
CA TYR A 25 -11.51 18.58 13.40
C TYR A 25 -11.24 18.09 12.00
N VAL A 26 -11.99 18.58 11.02
CA VAL A 26 -11.96 18.11 9.63
C VAL A 26 -11.83 19.28 8.67
N ARG A 27 -10.96 19.14 7.68
CA ARG A 27 -10.87 20.00 6.49
C ARG A 27 -11.02 19.13 5.25
N GLY A 28 -12.03 19.37 4.45
CA GLY A 28 -12.53 18.47 3.41
C GLY A 28 -13.62 17.56 3.96
N GLU A 29 -13.59 16.30 3.55
CA GLU A 29 -14.56 15.27 3.89
C GLU A 29 -13.99 14.26 4.90
N ILE A 30 -14.82 13.36 5.38
CA ILE A 30 -14.47 12.17 6.15
C ILE A 30 -14.96 10.94 5.37
N PRO A 31 -14.40 9.73 5.61
CA PRO A 31 -14.89 8.53 4.95
C PRO A 31 -16.37 8.30 5.25
N ASP A 32 -17.14 8.01 4.20
CA ASP A 32 -18.53 7.61 4.28
C ASP A 32 -18.65 6.18 4.88
N GLU A 33 -19.80 5.82 5.40
CA GLU A 33 -20.00 4.48 5.99
C GLU A 33 -19.88 3.36 4.99
N GLU A 34 -20.41 3.58 3.78
CA GLU A 34 -20.40 2.59 2.69
C GLU A 34 -19.05 2.59 1.93
N GLU A 35 -18.22 3.60 2.15
CA GLU A 35 -16.94 3.76 1.48
C GLU A 35 -15.93 2.73 2.01
N LYS A 36 -15.45 1.84 1.13
CA LYS A 36 -14.37 0.92 1.48
C LYS A 36 -13.06 1.67 1.66
N THR A 37 -12.38 1.39 2.75
CA THR A 37 -11.18 2.12 3.13
C THR A 37 -10.04 1.17 3.52
N ILE A 38 -8.82 1.49 3.09
CA ILE A 38 -7.61 0.80 3.49
C ILE A 38 -6.64 1.76 4.17
N ALA A 39 -6.12 1.41 5.34
CA ALA A 39 -5.00 2.13 5.92
C ALA A 39 -3.69 1.59 5.33
N ILE A 40 -2.84 2.47 4.78
CA ILE A 40 -1.51 2.11 4.29
C ILE A 40 -0.49 2.87 5.13
N VAL A 41 0.31 2.12 5.90
CA VAL A 41 1.27 2.67 6.86
C VAL A 41 2.64 2.00 6.74
N GLY A 42 3.68 2.65 7.28
CA GLY A 42 5.01 2.04 7.28
C GLY A 42 6.13 2.98 7.70
N ALA A 43 7.34 2.63 7.30
CA ALA A 43 8.56 3.35 7.67
C ALA A 43 8.59 4.78 7.12
N ARG A 44 8.97 5.75 7.97
CA ARG A 44 9.21 7.15 7.56
C ARG A 44 10.42 7.29 6.63
N MET A 45 11.43 6.46 6.85
CA MET A 45 12.63 6.33 6.00
C MET A 45 12.57 4.98 5.27
N CYS A 46 11.58 4.85 4.38
CA CYS A 46 11.40 3.66 3.58
C CYS A 46 12.42 3.56 2.45
N SER A 47 12.67 2.34 2.00
CA SER A 47 13.49 2.06 0.83
C SER A 47 12.85 2.54 -0.47
N GLN A 48 13.56 2.44 -1.59
CA GLN A 48 12.98 2.69 -2.91
C GLN A 48 11.85 1.69 -3.22
N TYR A 49 12.01 0.43 -2.79
CA TYR A 49 10.97 -0.58 -2.88
C TYR A 49 9.71 -0.18 -2.08
N GLY A 50 9.88 0.23 -0.82
CA GLY A 50 8.76 0.67 0.01
C GLY A 50 8.00 1.86 -0.58
N LYS A 51 8.71 2.83 -1.18
CA LYS A 51 8.09 3.96 -1.90
C LYS A 51 7.23 3.48 -3.07
N GLN A 52 7.80 2.61 -3.91
CA GLN A 52 7.12 2.08 -5.09
C GLN A 52 5.89 1.26 -4.70
N GLN A 53 6.02 0.38 -3.71
CA GLN A 53 4.91 -0.46 -3.27
C GLN A 53 3.81 0.36 -2.60
N ALA A 54 4.13 1.30 -1.71
CA ALA A 54 3.13 2.17 -1.10
C ALA A 54 2.35 2.96 -2.15
N PHE A 55 3.04 3.53 -3.12
CA PHE A 55 2.42 4.26 -4.23
C PHE A 55 1.56 3.34 -5.11
N ARG A 56 2.09 2.17 -5.51
CA ARG A 56 1.40 1.20 -6.38
C ARG A 56 0.13 0.67 -5.72
N PHE A 57 0.22 0.17 -4.48
CA PHE A 57 -0.93 -0.35 -3.76
C PHE A 57 -2.01 0.73 -3.60
N ALA A 58 -1.64 1.93 -3.16
CA ALA A 58 -2.58 3.02 -3.00
C ALA A 58 -3.25 3.42 -4.33
N LYS A 59 -2.49 3.47 -5.43
CA LYS A 59 -3.00 3.81 -6.75
C LYS A 59 -4.02 2.79 -7.26
N GLU A 60 -3.72 1.50 -7.15
CA GLU A 60 -4.63 0.44 -7.60
C GLU A 60 -5.87 0.33 -6.70
N MET A 61 -5.73 0.51 -5.38
CA MET A 61 -6.88 0.61 -4.47
C MET A 61 -7.79 1.77 -4.86
N ALA A 62 -7.23 2.96 -5.07
CA ALA A 62 -7.97 4.15 -5.46
C ALA A 62 -8.71 3.98 -6.80
N ARG A 63 -8.07 3.36 -7.79
CA ARG A 63 -8.69 3.03 -9.09
C ARG A 63 -9.88 2.11 -8.97
N ALA A 64 -9.85 1.21 -7.99
CA ALA A 64 -10.95 0.29 -7.71
C ALA A 64 -12.03 0.89 -6.79
N GLY A 65 -11.95 2.18 -6.45
CA GLY A 65 -12.92 2.87 -5.59
C GLY A 65 -12.69 2.66 -4.10
N VAL A 66 -11.54 2.10 -3.69
CA VAL A 66 -11.15 1.97 -2.27
C VAL A 66 -10.36 3.19 -1.85
N SER A 67 -10.81 3.88 -0.82
CA SER A 67 -10.14 5.06 -0.29
C SER A 67 -8.97 4.73 0.62
N VAL A 68 -7.95 5.57 0.58
CA VAL A 68 -6.72 5.37 1.35
C VAL A 68 -6.70 6.26 2.58
N VAL A 69 -6.52 5.66 3.75
CA VAL A 69 -6.29 6.36 5.02
C VAL A 69 -4.82 6.24 5.40
N SER A 70 -4.18 7.34 5.80
CA SER A 70 -2.81 7.29 6.29
C SER A 70 -2.48 8.50 7.18
N GLY A 71 -1.23 8.59 7.63
CA GLY A 71 -0.84 9.52 8.68
C GLY A 71 -0.10 10.78 8.20
N MET A 72 0.00 11.07 6.91
CA MET A 72 0.75 12.20 6.38
C MET A 72 2.25 12.21 6.72
N ALA A 73 2.80 11.15 7.31
CA ALA A 73 4.22 11.09 7.64
C ALA A 73 5.10 11.05 6.37
N LEU A 74 6.41 11.29 6.52
CA LEU A 74 7.36 11.01 5.44
C LEU A 74 7.37 9.52 5.12
N GLY A 75 7.85 9.15 3.96
CA GLY A 75 7.98 7.75 3.54
C GLY A 75 6.66 7.15 3.11
N VAL A 76 6.34 5.95 3.61
CA VAL A 76 5.19 5.15 3.16
C VAL A 76 3.89 5.95 3.13
N ASP A 77 3.56 6.68 4.20
CA ASP A 77 2.32 7.45 4.30
C ASP A 77 2.18 8.47 3.16
N GLY A 78 3.23 9.26 2.92
CA GLY A 78 3.24 10.27 1.86
C GLY A 78 3.10 9.65 0.46
N TYR A 79 3.77 8.52 0.21
CA TYR A 79 3.65 7.81 -1.07
C TYR A 79 2.29 7.14 -1.24
N ALA A 80 1.68 6.67 -0.16
CA ALA A 80 0.31 6.15 -0.18
C ALA A 80 -0.70 7.23 -0.58
N HIS A 81 -0.63 8.42 0.04
CA HIS A 81 -1.48 9.55 -0.35
C HIS A 81 -1.25 9.96 -1.80
N ALA A 82 0.01 10.06 -2.24
CA ALA A 82 0.35 10.41 -3.61
C ALA A 82 -0.20 9.38 -4.61
N GLY A 83 -0.07 8.08 -4.30
CA GLY A 83 -0.61 7.00 -5.12
C GLY A 83 -2.14 7.07 -5.24
N ALA A 84 -2.85 7.30 -4.14
CA ALA A 84 -4.30 7.43 -4.13
C ALA A 84 -4.79 8.61 -4.99
N LEU A 85 -4.16 9.77 -4.87
CA LEU A 85 -4.47 10.95 -5.70
C LEU A 85 -4.18 10.69 -7.17
N GLU A 86 -3.07 10.05 -7.50
CA GLU A 86 -2.70 9.66 -8.87
C GLU A 86 -3.67 8.62 -9.44
N GLY A 87 -4.20 7.70 -8.61
CA GLY A 87 -5.25 6.76 -8.98
C GLY A 87 -6.62 7.40 -9.22
N GLY A 88 -6.77 8.70 -8.91
CA GLY A 88 -8.02 9.44 -9.07
C GLY A 88 -9.01 9.25 -7.93
N GLY A 89 -8.65 8.49 -6.87
CA GLY A 89 -9.52 8.19 -5.74
C GLY A 89 -9.38 9.16 -4.58
N ARG A 90 -10.09 8.85 -3.51
CA ARG A 90 -10.10 9.64 -2.26
C ARG A 90 -8.98 9.20 -1.33
N THR A 91 -8.50 10.14 -0.52
CA THR A 91 -7.56 9.81 0.55
C THR A 91 -7.77 10.72 1.76
N TYR A 92 -7.57 10.14 2.94
CA TYR A 92 -7.81 10.79 4.22
C TYR A 92 -6.53 10.76 5.05
N ALA A 93 -6.06 11.94 5.41
CA ALA A 93 -4.87 12.08 6.23
C ALA A 93 -5.25 12.40 7.67
N VAL A 94 -4.93 11.50 8.58
CA VAL A 94 -5.10 11.76 10.01
C VAL A 94 -3.83 12.43 10.53
N LEU A 95 -3.94 13.58 11.18
CA LEU A 95 -2.80 14.41 11.58
C LEU A 95 -2.52 14.29 13.08
N GLY A 96 -1.26 14.44 13.49
CA GLY A 96 -0.82 14.51 14.88
C GLY A 96 -0.63 15.95 15.39
N CYS A 97 -1.29 16.94 14.74
CA CYS A 97 -1.26 18.36 15.07
C CYS A 97 -2.55 19.04 14.64
N GLY A 98 -2.73 20.32 14.94
CA GLY A 98 -3.87 21.10 14.47
C GLY A 98 -3.94 21.21 12.95
N LEU A 99 -5.16 21.40 12.41
CA LEU A 99 -5.41 21.55 10.96
C LEU A 99 -4.73 22.75 10.32
N ASP A 100 -4.27 23.70 11.07
CA ASP A 100 -3.57 24.90 10.64
C ASP A 100 -2.06 24.69 10.46
N ILE A 101 -1.55 23.53 10.87
CA ILE A 101 -0.12 23.18 10.84
C ILE A 101 0.15 22.07 9.83
N CYS A 102 0.90 22.40 8.78
CA CYS A 102 1.40 21.40 7.84
C CYS A 102 2.63 20.70 8.41
N TYR A 103 2.48 19.44 8.80
CA TYR A 103 3.60 18.63 9.27
C TYR A 103 3.55 17.21 8.69
N PRO A 104 4.64 16.72 8.10
CA PRO A 104 5.90 17.42 7.81
C PRO A 104 5.77 18.42 6.65
N GLU A 105 6.55 19.49 6.69
CA GLU A 105 6.54 20.56 5.67
C GLU A 105 6.80 20.02 4.25
N LYS A 106 7.61 18.98 4.13
CA LYS A 106 7.90 18.33 2.82
C LYS A 106 6.65 17.78 2.13
N ASN A 107 5.59 17.51 2.86
CA ASN A 107 4.32 17.01 2.33
C ASN A 107 3.29 18.13 2.08
N ARG A 108 3.72 19.40 2.00
CA ARG A 108 2.82 20.57 1.80
C ARG A 108 1.90 20.39 0.60
N ARG A 109 2.40 19.90 -0.52
CA ARG A 109 1.56 19.66 -1.71
C ARG A 109 0.44 18.66 -1.41
N LEU A 110 0.71 17.57 -0.71
CA LEU A 110 -0.31 16.60 -0.30
C LEU A 110 -1.31 17.23 0.67
N TYR A 111 -0.82 18.01 1.64
CA TYR A 111 -1.64 18.72 2.61
C TYR A 111 -2.64 19.70 1.97
N GLU A 112 -2.32 20.26 0.82
CA GLU A 112 -3.19 21.18 0.05
C GLU A 112 -4.12 20.41 -0.91
N GLU A 113 -3.67 19.28 -1.48
CA GLU A 113 -4.45 18.52 -2.46
C GLU A 113 -5.47 17.55 -1.82
N ILE A 114 -5.12 16.91 -0.71
CA ILE A 114 -5.98 15.91 -0.06
C ILE A 114 -7.39 16.44 0.25
N PRO A 115 -7.58 17.64 0.82
CA PRO A 115 -8.93 18.16 1.12
C PRO A 115 -9.83 18.38 -0.08
N LYS A 116 -9.29 18.37 -1.29
CA LYS A 116 -10.06 18.54 -2.53
C LYS A 116 -10.76 17.28 -2.99
N ARG A 117 -10.30 16.10 -2.52
CA ARG A 117 -10.82 14.79 -2.91
C ARG A 117 -11.05 13.84 -1.73
N GLY A 118 -10.85 14.31 -0.52
CA GLY A 118 -10.95 13.56 0.72
C GLY A 118 -10.85 14.53 1.88
N GLY A 119 -9.98 14.25 2.89
CA GLY A 119 -9.90 15.16 4.01
C GLY A 119 -8.67 15.03 4.89
N LEU A 120 -8.40 16.11 5.60
CA LEU A 120 -7.49 16.15 6.73
C LEU A 120 -8.32 16.04 8.01
N ILE A 121 -7.94 15.11 8.87
CA ILE A 121 -8.67 14.75 10.08
C ILE A 121 -7.71 14.83 11.25
N THR A 122 -8.14 15.43 12.37
CA THR A 122 -7.34 15.43 13.60
C THR A 122 -8.22 15.55 14.84
N GLU A 123 -7.75 15.01 15.95
CA GLU A 123 -8.34 15.24 17.28
C GLU A 123 -7.82 16.51 17.97
N PHE A 124 -6.76 17.12 17.42
CA PHE A 124 -6.08 18.25 18.03
C PHE A 124 -6.66 19.59 17.53
N SER A 125 -6.93 20.51 18.47
CA SER A 125 -7.40 21.85 18.13
C SER A 125 -6.37 22.66 17.35
N SER A 126 -6.82 23.73 16.68
CA SER A 126 -5.95 24.69 16.00
C SER A 126 -4.85 25.20 16.95
N GLY A 127 -3.66 25.41 16.42
CA GLY A 127 -2.45 25.79 17.17
C GLY A 127 -1.73 24.62 17.87
N SER A 128 -2.30 23.41 17.90
CA SER A 128 -1.65 22.26 18.54
C SER A 128 -0.42 21.80 17.77
N LYS A 129 0.77 21.97 18.36
CA LYS A 129 2.05 21.61 17.74
C LYS A 129 2.21 20.10 17.53
N PRO A 130 3.00 19.65 16.54
CA PRO A 130 3.29 18.24 16.28
C PRO A 130 4.25 17.68 17.35
N LEU A 131 3.71 17.21 18.47
CA LEU A 131 4.48 16.60 19.54
C LEU A 131 4.67 15.10 19.31
N GLY A 132 5.82 14.55 19.70
CA GLY A 132 6.16 13.12 19.52
C GLY A 132 5.08 12.17 20.01
N LYS A 133 4.47 12.45 21.17
CA LYS A 133 3.40 11.65 21.78
C LYS A 133 2.07 11.66 21.00
N HIS A 134 1.85 12.65 20.15
CA HIS A 134 0.61 12.76 19.37
C HIS A 134 0.55 11.73 18.23
N PHE A 135 1.69 11.33 17.68
CA PHE A 135 1.72 10.42 16.52
C PHE A 135 1.27 9.00 16.86
N PRO A 136 1.79 8.35 17.92
CA PRO A 136 1.23 7.06 18.36
C PRO A 136 -0.24 7.14 18.75
N LEU A 137 -0.64 8.19 19.48
CA LEU A 137 -2.03 8.38 19.90
C LEU A 137 -2.98 8.48 18.70
N ARG A 138 -2.61 9.26 17.68
CA ARG A 138 -3.38 9.45 16.45
C ARG A 138 -3.57 8.13 15.67
N ASN A 139 -2.61 7.20 15.72
CA ASN A 139 -2.63 5.97 14.91
C ASN A 139 -3.89 5.11 15.14
N ARG A 140 -4.49 5.16 16.35
CA ARG A 140 -5.77 4.49 16.62
C ARG A 140 -6.93 4.98 15.77
N ILE A 141 -6.86 6.25 15.32
CA ILE A 141 -7.87 6.82 14.42
C ILE A 141 -7.62 6.36 12.98
N ILE A 142 -6.37 6.19 12.56
CA ILE A 142 -6.03 5.64 11.24
C ILE A 142 -6.61 4.25 11.09
N SER A 143 -6.33 3.35 12.04
CA SER A 143 -6.85 1.97 12.01
C SER A 143 -8.37 1.93 12.13
N ALA A 144 -8.97 2.77 12.99
CA ALA A 144 -10.41 2.80 13.19
C ALA A 144 -11.19 3.25 11.93
N LEU A 145 -10.65 4.19 11.15
CA LEU A 145 -11.25 4.64 9.90
C LEU A 145 -11.07 3.65 8.75
N ALA A 146 -10.27 2.60 8.89
CA ALA A 146 -10.00 1.62 7.85
C ALA A 146 -10.78 0.32 8.06
N ASP A 147 -11.09 -0.37 6.97
CA ASP A 147 -11.61 -1.75 6.98
C ASP A 147 -10.47 -2.76 7.08
N LEU A 148 -9.29 -2.40 6.56
CA LEU A 148 -8.09 -3.23 6.51
C LEU A 148 -6.84 -2.35 6.68
N VAL A 149 -5.81 -2.85 7.35
CA VAL A 149 -4.52 -2.17 7.51
C VAL A 149 -3.43 -2.90 6.75
N LEU A 150 -2.72 -2.18 5.88
CA LEU A 150 -1.55 -2.67 5.14
C LEU A 150 -0.28 -2.02 5.69
N VAL A 151 0.67 -2.84 6.14
CA VAL A 151 2.02 -2.42 6.54
C VAL A 151 2.99 -2.72 5.41
N VAL A 152 3.62 -1.67 4.83
CA VAL A 152 4.49 -1.80 3.64
C VAL A 152 5.93 -2.10 4.01
N GLU A 153 6.51 -1.34 4.90
CA GLU A 153 7.84 -1.55 5.48
C GLU A 153 7.83 -1.13 6.94
N ALA A 154 8.46 -1.93 7.79
CA ALA A 154 8.59 -1.64 9.22
C ALA A 154 9.84 -2.29 9.81
N ARG A 155 10.58 -1.54 10.62
CA ARG A 155 11.57 -2.13 11.52
C ARG A 155 10.87 -2.82 12.68
N ALA A 156 11.55 -3.73 13.38
CA ALA A 156 11.00 -4.44 14.55
C ALA A 156 10.39 -3.54 15.65
N LYS A 157 10.86 -2.29 15.75
CA LYS A 157 10.34 -1.28 16.71
C LYS A 157 9.80 -0.05 15.98
N SER A 158 9.07 -0.24 14.90
CA SER A 158 8.51 0.85 14.11
C SER A 158 7.21 1.38 14.74
N GLY A 159 7.01 2.69 14.69
CA GLY A 159 5.73 3.30 15.08
C GLY A 159 4.53 2.88 14.21
N SER A 160 4.76 2.33 13.02
CA SER A 160 3.70 1.75 12.17
C SER A 160 3.15 0.43 12.72
N LEU A 161 3.94 -0.32 13.53
CA LEU A 161 3.46 -1.52 14.21
C LEU A 161 2.41 -1.17 15.27
N ILE A 162 2.50 0.01 15.91
CA ILE A 162 1.47 0.51 16.84
C ILE A 162 0.12 0.66 16.12
N THR A 163 0.13 1.02 14.84
CA THR A 163 -1.13 1.07 14.04
C THR A 163 -1.68 -0.32 13.80
N ALA A 164 -0.82 -1.30 13.56
CA ALA A 164 -1.21 -2.71 13.43
C ALA A 164 -1.79 -3.25 14.76
N ASP A 165 -1.15 -2.95 15.90
CA ASP A 165 -1.66 -3.34 17.20
C ASP A 165 -3.07 -2.76 17.47
N PHE A 166 -3.26 -1.46 17.22
CA PHE A 166 -4.60 -0.86 17.31
C PHE A 166 -5.61 -1.49 16.36
N ALA A 167 -5.21 -1.84 15.15
CA ALA A 167 -6.08 -2.51 14.18
C ALA A 167 -6.57 -3.86 14.74
N LEU A 168 -5.67 -4.67 15.30
CA LEU A 168 -6.01 -5.96 15.92
C LEU A 168 -6.92 -5.78 17.15
N GLU A 169 -6.64 -4.81 18.02
CA GLU A 169 -7.50 -4.47 19.17
C GLU A 169 -8.91 -4.03 18.73
N GLN A 170 -9.03 -3.43 17.55
CA GLN A 170 -10.28 -2.96 16.94
C GLN A 170 -10.97 -4.02 16.08
N GLY A 171 -10.43 -5.26 16.04
CA GLY A 171 -10.97 -6.37 15.24
C GLY A 171 -10.84 -6.18 13.73
N LYS A 172 -9.81 -5.42 13.30
CA LYS A 172 -9.52 -5.18 11.88
C LYS A 172 -8.44 -6.13 11.37
N ASP A 173 -8.55 -6.53 10.11
CA ASP A 173 -7.54 -7.34 9.46
C ASP A 173 -6.26 -6.54 9.20
N VAL A 174 -5.12 -7.16 9.49
CA VAL A 174 -3.79 -6.61 9.23
C VAL A 174 -3.09 -7.46 8.18
N TYR A 175 -2.58 -6.79 7.16
CA TYR A 175 -1.75 -7.38 6.10
C TYR A 175 -0.39 -6.70 6.08
N ALA A 176 0.64 -7.46 5.72
CA ALA A 176 1.99 -6.91 5.59
C ALA A 176 2.64 -7.37 4.28
N LEU A 177 3.43 -6.50 3.67
CA LEU A 177 4.28 -6.88 2.56
C LEU A 177 5.45 -7.70 3.08
N PRO A 178 5.73 -8.88 2.48
CA PRO A 178 6.91 -9.65 2.83
C PRO A 178 8.17 -8.94 2.33
N GLY A 179 9.26 -9.16 3.02
CA GLY A 179 10.55 -8.67 2.59
C GLY A 179 11.67 -9.66 2.88
N ARG A 180 12.89 -9.29 2.50
CA ARG A 180 14.06 -10.17 2.67
C ARG A 180 14.37 -10.42 4.14
N VAL A 181 14.69 -11.66 4.50
CA VAL A 181 15.19 -12.00 5.82
C VAL A 181 16.54 -11.31 6.03
N GLY A 182 16.70 -10.65 7.19
CA GLY A 182 17.90 -9.86 7.51
C GLY A 182 17.85 -8.39 7.04
N ASP A 183 16.84 -7.98 6.27
CA ASP A 183 16.62 -6.58 5.95
C ASP A 183 15.86 -5.90 7.09
N ALA A 184 16.48 -4.90 7.70
CA ALA A 184 15.94 -4.19 8.86
C ALA A 184 14.58 -3.50 8.61
N LEU A 185 14.28 -3.11 7.36
CA LEU A 185 12.99 -2.51 7.00
C LEU A 185 11.89 -3.55 6.74
N SER A 186 12.26 -4.81 6.56
CA SER A 186 11.35 -5.94 6.36
C SER A 186 11.03 -6.69 7.65
N GLU A 187 11.88 -6.53 8.67
CA GLU A 187 11.82 -7.29 9.91
C GLU A 187 10.46 -7.19 10.62
N GLY A 188 9.92 -5.98 10.75
CA GLY A 188 8.61 -5.76 11.38
C GLY A 188 7.45 -6.36 10.58
N CYS A 189 7.48 -6.26 9.25
CA CYS A 189 6.49 -6.88 8.37
C CYS A 189 6.55 -8.41 8.45
N ASN A 190 7.75 -8.98 8.36
CA ASN A 190 7.93 -10.44 8.46
C ASN A 190 7.50 -10.97 9.85
N LEU A 191 7.75 -10.19 10.93
CA LEU A 191 7.29 -10.54 12.26
C LEU A 191 5.75 -10.51 12.36
N LEU A 192 5.09 -9.49 11.82
CA LEU A 192 3.62 -9.45 11.76
C LEU A 192 3.06 -10.67 11.03
N ILE A 193 3.63 -11.05 9.89
CA ILE A 193 3.22 -12.23 9.13
C ILE A 193 3.41 -13.51 9.96
N ALA A 194 4.56 -13.65 10.62
CA ALA A 194 4.83 -14.79 11.51
C ALA A 194 3.86 -14.88 12.71
N GLN A 195 3.30 -13.74 13.12
CA GLN A 195 2.29 -13.64 14.19
C GLN A 195 0.84 -13.80 13.70
N GLY A 196 0.64 -14.04 12.40
CA GLY A 196 -0.67 -14.31 11.83
C GLY A 196 -1.29 -13.17 11.01
N ALA A 197 -0.57 -12.07 10.78
CA ALA A 197 -1.03 -11.08 9.82
C ALA A 197 -1.07 -11.67 8.40
N GLY A 198 -2.03 -11.21 7.60
CA GLY A 198 -2.16 -11.65 6.22
C GLY A 198 -0.96 -11.24 5.37
N LEU A 199 -0.59 -12.08 4.41
CA LEU A 199 0.47 -11.82 3.45
C LEU A 199 -0.08 -10.99 2.28
N ALA A 200 0.43 -9.78 2.06
CA ALA A 200 0.04 -8.94 0.94
C ALA A 200 0.96 -9.16 -0.26
N LEU A 201 0.52 -9.94 -1.25
CA LEU A 201 1.31 -10.23 -2.45
C LEU A 201 1.03 -9.27 -3.60
N SER A 202 -0.19 -8.77 -3.69
CA SER A 202 -0.60 -7.85 -4.75
C SER A 202 -1.79 -6.97 -4.34
N PRO A 203 -1.99 -5.81 -4.98
CA PRO A 203 -3.20 -5.00 -4.79
C PRO A 203 -4.48 -5.78 -5.12
N GLY A 204 -4.48 -6.59 -6.20
CA GLY A 204 -5.62 -7.40 -6.61
C GLY A 204 -6.09 -8.36 -5.53
N MET A 205 -5.17 -9.03 -4.84
CA MET A 205 -5.49 -9.91 -3.70
C MET A 205 -6.23 -9.14 -2.59
N LEU A 206 -5.75 -7.96 -2.21
CA LEU A 206 -6.43 -7.17 -1.18
C LEU A 206 -7.79 -6.65 -1.64
N LEU A 207 -7.94 -6.29 -2.93
CA LEU A 207 -9.23 -5.92 -3.52
C LEU A 207 -10.25 -7.05 -3.46
N GLU A 208 -9.83 -8.28 -3.74
CA GLU A 208 -10.67 -9.48 -3.61
C GLU A 208 -11.12 -9.69 -2.16
N ILE A 209 -10.19 -9.62 -1.21
CA ILE A 209 -10.46 -9.75 0.23
C ILE A 209 -11.46 -8.67 0.68
N MET A 210 -11.28 -7.44 0.23
CA MET A 210 -12.18 -6.33 0.55
C MET A 210 -13.51 -6.41 -0.21
N GLY A 211 -13.68 -7.35 -1.15
CA GLY A 211 -14.85 -7.43 -2.02
C GLY A 211 -15.04 -6.21 -2.93
N ALA A 212 -13.93 -5.54 -3.29
CA ALA A 212 -13.91 -4.35 -4.13
C ALA A 212 -13.53 -4.66 -5.61
N GLY A 213 -13.26 -5.92 -5.93
CA GLY A 213 -12.73 -6.35 -7.23
C GLY A 213 -13.76 -6.53 -8.35
N LYS A 214 -15.01 -6.11 -8.21
CA LYS A 214 -16.07 -6.33 -9.22
C LYS A 214 -15.99 -5.33 -10.40
N GLY A 215 -14.86 -5.22 -11.07
CA GLY A 215 -14.75 -4.33 -12.23
C GLY A 215 -13.44 -4.38 -12.99
N LEU A 216 -12.43 -5.08 -12.47
CA LEU A 216 -11.09 -5.14 -13.08
C LEU A 216 -10.78 -6.51 -13.74
N ASN A 217 -11.79 -7.37 -13.92
CA ASN A 217 -11.62 -8.74 -14.42
C ASN A 217 -11.66 -8.85 -15.95
N GLU A 218 -11.01 -7.97 -16.71
CA GLU A 218 -10.79 -8.26 -18.14
C GLU A 218 -9.34 -8.24 -18.59
N SER A 219 -8.34 -7.97 -17.72
CA SER A 219 -6.95 -7.99 -18.19
C SER A 219 -5.91 -8.70 -17.31
N SER A 220 -6.27 -9.34 -16.21
CA SER A 220 -5.28 -10.05 -15.37
C SER A 220 -5.80 -11.29 -14.63
N GLY A 221 -6.96 -11.80 -14.96
CA GLY A 221 -7.56 -13.00 -14.37
C GLY A 221 -7.38 -14.23 -15.27
N LYS A 222 -6.16 -14.64 -15.58
CA LYS A 222 -5.96 -16.05 -15.88
C LYS A 222 -5.83 -16.78 -14.54
N ASN A 223 -6.95 -17.37 -14.09
CA ASN A 223 -6.91 -18.52 -13.20
C ASN A 223 -5.77 -19.41 -13.65
N THR A 224 -4.72 -19.48 -12.85
CA THR A 224 -3.70 -20.51 -13.04
C THR A 224 -4.35 -21.84 -12.64
N LYS A 225 -5.20 -22.39 -13.56
CA LYS A 225 -5.30 -23.84 -13.61
C LYS A 225 -3.85 -24.30 -13.69
N MET A 226 -3.44 -25.19 -12.83
CA MET A 226 -2.21 -25.96 -12.96
C MET A 226 -2.30 -26.77 -14.27
N GLY A 227 -2.19 -26.06 -15.40
CA GLY A 227 -1.93 -26.62 -16.70
C GLY A 227 -0.41 -26.72 -16.83
N LEU A 228 0.05 -27.74 -17.50
CA LEU A 228 1.45 -27.91 -17.90
C LEU A 228 2.00 -26.56 -18.36
N ALA A 229 3.14 -26.14 -17.76
CA ALA A 229 3.80 -24.90 -18.13
C ALA A 229 4.02 -24.87 -19.66
N THR A 230 3.64 -23.78 -20.31
CA THR A 230 3.88 -23.65 -21.75
C THR A 230 5.37 -23.37 -21.98
N ASP A 231 5.89 -23.68 -23.18
CA ASP A 231 7.28 -23.34 -23.56
C ASP A 231 7.61 -21.89 -23.22
N ARG A 232 6.62 -21.00 -23.36
CA ARG A 232 6.74 -19.59 -23.05
C ARG A 232 6.94 -19.32 -21.55
N ASP A 233 6.15 -19.98 -20.71
CA ASP A 233 6.26 -19.81 -19.24
C ASP A 233 7.62 -20.38 -18.78
N LEU A 234 8.09 -21.44 -19.41
CA LEU A 234 9.38 -22.05 -19.17
C LEU A 234 10.52 -21.08 -19.50
N VAL A 235 10.56 -20.53 -20.71
CA VAL A 235 11.59 -19.57 -21.12
C VAL A 235 11.54 -18.32 -20.23
N TYR A 236 10.34 -17.78 -19.95
CA TYR A 236 10.22 -16.62 -19.08
C TYR A 236 10.72 -16.90 -17.65
N SER A 237 10.54 -18.12 -17.13
CA SER A 237 11.05 -18.49 -15.81
C SER A 237 12.58 -18.55 -15.75
N CYS A 238 13.23 -18.88 -16.88
CA CYS A 238 14.70 -18.96 -16.99
C CYS A 238 15.36 -17.57 -17.10
N VAL A 239 14.62 -16.50 -17.39
CA VAL A 239 15.15 -15.13 -17.39
C VAL A 239 15.07 -14.57 -15.98
N ASP A 240 16.17 -13.99 -15.47
CA ASP A 240 16.26 -13.40 -14.13
C ASP A 240 15.99 -11.88 -14.13
N LEU A 241 15.92 -11.31 -12.94
CA LEU A 241 15.87 -9.83 -12.73
C LEU A 241 17.25 -9.19 -12.90
N GLN A 242 18.30 -9.98 -13.05
CA GLN A 242 19.67 -9.57 -13.39
C GLN A 242 20.00 -10.04 -14.81
N PRO A 243 20.89 -9.32 -15.51
CA PRO A 243 21.30 -9.73 -16.84
C PRO A 243 21.83 -11.17 -16.87
N LYS A 244 21.24 -12.02 -17.71
CA LYS A 244 21.59 -13.43 -17.88
C LYS A 244 21.91 -13.72 -19.32
N GLU A 245 23.01 -14.41 -19.55
CA GLU A 245 23.47 -14.74 -20.89
C GLU A 245 22.56 -15.77 -21.57
N LEU A 246 22.35 -15.62 -22.87
CA LEU A 246 21.48 -16.46 -23.70
C LEU A 246 21.79 -17.95 -23.56
N HIS A 247 23.09 -18.34 -23.52
CA HIS A 247 23.45 -19.75 -23.44
C HIS A 247 22.92 -20.41 -22.16
N ARG A 248 22.92 -19.69 -21.01
CA ARG A 248 22.36 -20.18 -19.76
C ARG A 248 20.84 -20.32 -19.82
N ILE A 249 20.17 -19.36 -20.49
CA ILE A 249 18.72 -19.44 -20.69
C ILE A 249 18.38 -20.67 -21.56
N LEU A 250 19.15 -20.93 -22.60
CA LEU A 250 18.99 -22.10 -23.47
C LEU A 250 19.19 -23.41 -22.71
N GLU A 251 20.24 -23.50 -21.88
CA GLU A 251 20.52 -24.68 -21.05
C GLU A 251 19.39 -24.94 -20.03
N GLU A 252 18.91 -23.88 -19.36
CA GLU A 252 17.86 -24.00 -18.34
C GLU A 252 16.48 -24.29 -18.93
N ALA A 253 16.14 -23.66 -20.06
CA ALA A 253 14.86 -23.87 -20.74
C ALA A 253 14.75 -25.26 -21.37
N ALA A 254 15.89 -25.88 -21.71
CA ALA A 254 15.98 -27.20 -22.37
C ALA A 254 15.07 -27.30 -23.62
N LEU A 255 14.88 -26.23 -24.35
CA LEU A 255 14.09 -26.12 -25.58
C LEU A 255 15.02 -25.91 -26.79
N PRO A 256 14.55 -26.21 -28.01
CA PRO A 256 15.30 -25.90 -29.23
C PRO A 256 15.68 -24.41 -29.29
N VAL A 257 16.88 -24.11 -29.79
CA VAL A 257 17.43 -22.75 -29.86
C VAL A 257 16.46 -21.79 -30.58
N ASP A 258 15.96 -22.20 -31.74
CA ASP A 258 15.05 -21.38 -32.58
C ASP A 258 13.78 -21.06 -31.81
N ARG A 259 13.23 -22.03 -31.08
CA ARG A 259 12.01 -21.85 -30.30
C ARG A 259 12.22 -20.91 -29.11
N THR A 260 13.34 -21.03 -28.42
CA THR A 260 13.69 -20.15 -27.29
C THR A 260 13.91 -18.73 -27.76
N MET A 261 14.57 -18.53 -28.88
CA MET A 261 14.80 -17.21 -29.50
C MET A 261 13.50 -16.54 -29.94
N GLU A 262 12.60 -17.30 -30.59
CA GLU A 262 11.27 -16.81 -30.97
C GLU A 262 10.49 -16.30 -29.74
N ILE A 263 10.49 -17.08 -28.64
CA ILE A 263 9.81 -16.73 -27.40
C ILE A 263 10.46 -15.52 -26.74
N LEU A 264 11.78 -15.44 -26.68
CA LEU A 264 12.48 -14.27 -26.13
C LEU A 264 12.14 -13.01 -26.92
N LEU A 265 12.08 -13.07 -28.24
CA LEU A 265 11.68 -11.95 -29.09
C LEU A 265 10.22 -11.53 -28.81
N GLN A 266 9.30 -12.48 -28.68
CA GLN A 266 7.91 -12.18 -28.32
C GLN A 266 7.82 -11.50 -26.94
N LEU A 267 8.58 -11.98 -25.95
CA LEU A 267 8.63 -11.40 -24.61
C LEU A 267 9.23 -9.99 -24.62
N GLN A 268 10.20 -9.72 -25.49
CA GLN A 268 10.74 -8.37 -25.71
C GLN A 268 9.71 -7.43 -26.33
N MET A 269 9.00 -7.88 -27.37
CA MET A 269 7.94 -7.08 -28.01
C MET A 269 6.81 -6.74 -27.04
N GLU A 270 6.53 -7.59 -26.08
CA GLU A 270 5.55 -7.35 -25.00
C GLU A 270 6.10 -6.51 -23.85
N GLY A 271 7.37 -6.12 -23.89
CA GLY A 271 8.01 -5.35 -22.83
C GLY A 271 8.21 -6.12 -21.51
N LYS A 272 8.24 -7.46 -21.55
CA LYS A 272 8.45 -8.31 -20.36
C LYS A 272 9.91 -8.67 -20.12
N VAL A 273 10.71 -8.65 -21.17
CA VAL A 273 12.14 -8.96 -21.15
C VAL A 273 12.88 -7.87 -21.92
N LEU A 274 14.05 -7.47 -21.44
CA LEU A 274 14.96 -6.56 -22.12
C LEU A 274 16.26 -7.28 -22.47
N GLU A 275 16.78 -7.06 -23.67
CA GLU A 275 18.15 -7.33 -24.00
C GLU A 275 19.00 -6.13 -23.55
N VAL A 276 19.78 -6.30 -22.49
CA VAL A 276 20.58 -5.23 -21.86
C VAL A 276 21.93 -5.08 -22.58
N PHE A 277 22.49 -6.21 -22.97
CA PHE A 277 23.71 -6.34 -23.77
C PHE A 277 23.47 -7.42 -24.83
N ARG A 278 24.33 -7.47 -25.86
CA ARG A 278 24.24 -8.50 -26.89
C ARG A 278 24.16 -9.90 -26.28
N ASN A 279 23.05 -10.61 -26.54
CA ASN A 279 22.76 -11.93 -25.99
C ASN A 279 22.65 -12.00 -24.45
N CYS A 280 22.33 -10.90 -23.80
CA CYS A 280 22.08 -10.84 -22.34
C CYS A 280 20.70 -10.27 -22.07
N TYR A 281 19.85 -11.06 -21.44
CA TYR A 281 18.44 -10.77 -21.21
C TYR A 281 18.13 -10.64 -19.71
N MET A 282 17.19 -9.76 -19.37
CA MET A 282 16.66 -9.63 -18.02
C MET A 282 15.16 -9.35 -18.05
N LYS A 283 14.45 -9.70 -16.97
CA LYS A 283 13.03 -9.31 -16.81
C LYS A 283 12.91 -7.80 -16.65
N TYR A 284 11.97 -7.23 -17.41
CA TYR A 284 11.57 -5.84 -17.25
C TYR A 284 10.36 -5.76 -16.31
N GLN A 285 10.48 -4.93 -15.28
CA GLN A 285 9.40 -4.65 -14.31
C GLN A 285 8.78 -3.28 -14.57
#